data_f6a684d39f045acd9b13d5418e8234de
#
_entry.id   f6a684d39f045acd9b13d5418e8234de
#
_cell.length_a   1.000
_cell.length_b   1.000
_cell.length_c   1.000
_cell.angle_alpha   90.00
_cell.angle_beta   90.00
_cell.angle_gamma   90.00
#
_symmetry.space_group_name_H-M   'P 1'
#
loop_
_entity.id
_entity.type
_entity.pdbx_description
1 polymer ?
#
loop_
_entity_poly.entity_id
_entity_poly.type
_entity_poly.pdbx_seq_one_letter_code
_entity_poly.pdbx_strand_id
1 'polypeptide(L)'
;KEIESLSFSGCSSLETLVIPDNIADRGIAYGAFSGCTSLKSINIPDNITAIQQYTFSNCISLKQLVLSKNIKSIEWGAFENCTLLEKIIIYDKAEDIADNAFEGCDKLTIYGIKGSYAEQYANEHNIPFEELNNIVD
;
A
#
# COMPACT_ATOMS: atom_id res chain seq x y z
N LYS A 1 -19.02 -7.99 0.36
CA LYS A 1 -18.54 -7.45 -0.95
C LYS A 1 -17.04 -7.50 -0.97
N GLU A 2 -16.46 -7.80 -2.12
CA GLU A 2 -15.01 -7.86 -2.29
C GLU A 2 -14.65 -7.47 -3.71
N ILE A 3 -13.40 -7.05 -3.87
CA ILE A 3 -12.79 -6.76 -5.17
C ILE A 3 -11.98 -8.00 -5.50
N GLU A 4 -12.42 -8.74 -6.50
CA GLU A 4 -11.82 -10.02 -6.85
C GLU A 4 -10.43 -9.86 -7.49
N SER A 5 -9.71 -10.97 -7.54
CA SER A 5 -8.37 -11.01 -8.13
C SER A 5 -8.39 -10.44 -9.54
N LEU A 6 -7.44 -9.56 -9.82
CA LEU A 6 -7.22 -8.95 -11.13
C LEU A 6 -8.39 -8.12 -11.69
N SER A 7 -9.42 -7.85 -10.88
CA SER A 7 -10.65 -7.16 -11.34
C SER A 7 -10.41 -5.86 -12.08
N PHE A 8 -9.45 -5.06 -11.62
CA PHE A 8 -9.08 -3.78 -12.25
C PHE A 8 -7.69 -3.82 -12.88
N SER A 9 -7.12 -5.02 -13.02
CA SER A 9 -5.77 -5.16 -13.57
C SER A 9 -5.71 -4.55 -14.98
N GLY A 10 -4.71 -3.71 -15.19
CA GLY A 10 -4.54 -3.04 -16.48
C GLY A 10 -5.53 -1.93 -16.78
N CYS A 11 -6.33 -1.49 -15.81
CA CYS A 11 -7.24 -0.35 -16.00
C CYS A 11 -6.44 0.95 -16.10
N SER A 12 -5.82 1.15 -17.25
CA SER A 12 -4.86 2.24 -17.47
C SER A 12 -5.45 3.65 -17.46
N SER A 13 -6.78 3.77 -17.51
CA SER A 13 -7.45 5.06 -17.46
C SER A 13 -8.08 5.37 -16.09
N LEU A 14 -8.02 4.43 -15.15
CA LEU A 14 -8.57 4.63 -13.80
C LEU A 14 -7.66 5.58 -13.01
N GLU A 15 -8.17 6.75 -12.65
CA GLU A 15 -7.39 7.75 -11.91
C GLU A 15 -7.70 7.75 -10.42
N THR A 16 -8.95 7.52 -10.04
CA THR A 16 -9.38 7.51 -8.64
C THR A 16 -10.41 6.41 -8.41
N LEU A 17 -10.39 5.85 -7.21
CA LEU A 17 -11.41 4.90 -6.79
C LEU A 17 -11.66 5.09 -5.30
N VAL A 18 -12.94 5.09 -4.91
CA VAL A 18 -13.33 5.11 -3.49
C VAL A 18 -13.89 3.74 -3.14
N ILE A 19 -13.20 3.05 -2.24
CA ILE A 19 -13.63 1.74 -1.75
C ILE A 19 -14.58 1.96 -0.57
N PRO A 20 -15.78 1.36 -0.59
CA PRO A 20 -16.73 1.52 0.51
C PRO A 20 -16.26 0.80 1.78
N ASP A 21 -16.63 1.35 2.95
CA ASP A 21 -16.22 0.81 4.25
C ASP A 21 -16.79 -0.59 4.55
N ASN A 22 -17.83 -1.01 3.84
CA ASN A 22 -18.46 -2.31 4.05
C ASN A 22 -17.88 -3.43 3.18
N ILE A 23 -16.70 -3.22 2.62
CA ILE A 23 -15.97 -4.29 1.92
C ILE A 23 -15.51 -5.35 2.95
N ALA A 24 -15.43 -6.62 2.54
CA ALA A 24 -14.92 -7.67 3.42
C ALA A 24 -13.46 -7.44 3.79
N ASP A 25 -13.00 -8.01 4.89
CA ASP A 25 -11.64 -7.83 5.39
C ASP A 25 -10.54 -8.30 4.40
N ARG A 26 -10.88 -9.27 3.56
CA ARG A 26 -10.03 -9.71 2.44
C ARG A 26 -10.54 -9.16 1.12
N GLY A 27 -11.18 -8.00 1.18
CA GLY A 27 -11.96 -7.49 0.07
C GLY A 27 -11.16 -6.97 -1.12
N ILE A 28 -9.83 -6.86 -1.01
CA ILE A 28 -8.96 -6.46 -2.12
C ILE A 28 -8.02 -7.63 -2.40
N ALA A 29 -8.32 -8.38 -3.46
CA ALA A 29 -7.62 -9.62 -3.75
C ALA A 29 -6.34 -9.42 -4.59
N TYR A 30 -5.67 -10.53 -4.84
CA TYR A 30 -4.44 -10.62 -5.64
C TYR A 30 -4.51 -9.76 -6.91
N GLY A 31 -3.52 -8.88 -7.08
CA GLY A 31 -3.34 -8.10 -8.31
C GLY A 31 -4.51 -7.22 -8.72
N ALA A 32 -5.43 -6.93 -7.80
CA ALA A 32 -6.69 -6.26 -8.16
C ALA A 32 -6.47 -4.95 -8.94
N PHE A 33 -5.44 -4.20 -8.61
CA PHE A 33 -5.11 -2.92 -9.27
C PHE A 33 -3.77 -2.95 -10.00
N SER A 34 -3.23 -4.13 -10.25
CA SER A 34 -1.94 -4.27 -10.94
C SER A 34 -2.01 -3.60 -12.31
N GLY A 35 -1.04 -2.77 -12.62
CA GLY A 35 -0.99 -2.08 -13.92
C GLY A 35 -1.99 -0.95 -14.07
N CYS A 36 -2.60 -0.47 -12.99
CA CYS A 36 -3.42 0.74 -13.02
C CYS A 36 -2.50 1.96 -13.13
N THR A 37 -1.98 2.19 -14.33
CA THR A 37 -0.90 3.15 -14.57
C THR A 37 -1.29 4.62 -14.37
N SER A 38 -2.59 4.92 -14.37
CA SER A 38 -3.08 6.29 -14.13
C SER A 38 -3.62 6.51 -12.72
N LEU A 39 -3.62 5.46 -11.87
CA LEU A 39 -4.20 5.55 -10.53
C LEU A 39 -3.40 6.53 -9.66
N LYS A 40 -4.09 7.57 -9.19
CA LYS A 40 -3.50 8.64 -8.37
C LYS A 40 -3.99 8.61 -6.94
N SER A 41 -5.21 8.12 -6.72
CA SER A 41 -5.86 8.17 -5.42
C SER A 41 -6.77 6.97 -5.20
N ILE A 42 -6.61 6.34 -4.06
CA ILE A 42 -7.46 5.24 -3.59
C ILE A 42 -7.41 5.23 -2.06
N ASN A 43 -8.52 4.93 -1.41
CA ASN A 43 -8.57 4.76 0.04
C ASN A 43 -8.46 3.27 0.40
N ILE A 44 -7.89 3.01 1.56
CA ILE A 44 -7.84 1.66 2.13
C ILE A 44 -8.71 1.65 3.38
N PRO A 45 -9.91 1.05 3.34
CA PRO A 45 -10.81 1.03 4.49
C PRO A 45 -10.21 0.33 5.72
N ASP A 46 -10.63 0.74 6.92
CA ASP A 46 -10.07 0.26 8.18
C ASP A 46 -10.25 -1.24 8.42
N ASN A 47 -11.21 -1.86 7.77
CA ASN A 47 -11.42 -3.31 7.89
C ASN A 47 -10.47 -4.15 7.03
N ILE A 48 -9.66 -3.51 6.18
CA ILE A 48 -8.66 -4.24 5.38
C ILE A 48 -7.44 -4.50 6.27
N THR A 49 -7.04 -5.77 6.35
CA THR A 49 -5.95 -6.22 7.23
C THR A 49 -4.69 -6.64 6.48
N ALA A 50 -4.76 -6.75 5.15
CA ALA A 50 -3.62 -7.12 4.34
C ALA A 50 -3.68 -6.46 2.97
N ILE A 51 -2.51 -6.08 2.45
CA ILE A 51 -2.35 -5.75 1.03
C ILE A 51 -1.81 -7.00 0.38
N GLN A 52 -2.62 -7.63 -0.47
CA GLN A 52 -2.32 -8.90 -1.11
C GLN A 52 -1.22 -8.76 -2.16
N GLN A 53 -0.73 -9.92 -2.62
CA GLN A 53 0.34 -9.98 -3.63
C GLN A 53 -0.03 -9.18 -4.87
N TYR A 54 0.90 -8.36 -5.33
CA TYR A 54 0.82 -7.57 -6.57
C TYR A 54 -0.37 -6.62 -6.69
N THR A 55 -1.07 -6.34 -5.59
CA THR A 55 -2.30 -5.52 -5.61
C THR A 55 -2.09 -4.19 -6.32
N PHE A 56 -1.01 -3.48 -6.05
CA PHE A 56 -0.70 -2.18 -6.65
C PHE A 56 0.56 -2.21 -7.51
N SER A 57 1.00 -3.37 -7.97
CA SER A 57 2.20 -3.43 -8.79
C SER A 57 2.02 -2.60 -10.06
N ASN A 58 3.07 -1.88 -10.45
CA ASN A 58 3.06 -1.02 -11.63
C ASN A 58 2.01 0.11 -11.60
N CYS A 59 1.60 0.56 -10.42
CA CYS A 59 0.79 1.76 -10.25
C CYS A 59 1.71 2.98 -10.29
N ILE A 60 2.19 3.32 -11.49
CA ILE A 60 3.28 4.30 -11.69
C ILE A 60 2.89 5.75 -11.45
N SER A 61 1.60 6.05 -11.28
CA SER A 61 1.13 7.42 -11.00
C SER A 61 0.79 7.64 -9.54
N LEU A 62 0.81 6.58 -8.72
CA LEU A 62 0.45 6.66 -7.30
C LEU A 62 1.60 7.32 -6.54
N LYS A 63 1.34 8.48 -5.93
CA LYS A 63 2.38 9.25 -5.22
C LYS A 63 2.32 9.06 -3.72
N GLN A 64 1.14 8.82 -3.17
CA GLN A 64 0.99 8.63 -1.73
C GLN A 64 -0.18 7.70 -1.44
N LEU A 65 -0.08 7.01 -0.32
CA LEU A 65 -1.13 6.10 0.14
C LEU A 65 -1.11 6.04 1.66
N VAL A 66 -2.29 6.11 2.26
CA VAL A 66 -2.47 5.88 3.70
C VAL A 66 -3.08 4.50 3.86
N LEU A 67 -2.36 3.58 4.48
CA LEU A 67 -2.89 2.24 4.77
C LEU A 67 -3.84 2.30 5.95
N SER A 68 -4.73 1.33 6.05
CA SER A 68 -5.60 1.21 7.20
C SER A 68 -4.78 0.98 8.48
N LYS A 69 -5.32 1.42 9.62
CA LYS A 69 -4.68 1.19 10.93
C LYS A 69 -4.62 -0.28 11.30
N ASN A 70 -5.36 -1.12 10.62
CA ASN A 70 -5.48 -2.54 10.91
C ASN A 70 -4.65 -3.43 9.98
N ILE A 71 -3.84 -2.84 9.09
CA ILE A 71 -2.96 -3.62 8.22
C ILE A 71 -1.95 -4.39 9.08
N LYS A 72 -1.93 -5.69 8.90
CA LYS A 72 -0.97 -6.61 9.53
C LYS A 72 0.12 -7.05 8.59
N SER A 73 -0.20 -7.18 7.29
CA SER A 73 0.76 -7.65 6.32
C SER A 73 0.68 -6.90 5.00
N ILE A 74 1.83 -6.81 4.35
CA ILE A 74 1.97 -6.31 2.97
C ILE A 74 2.74 -7.40 2.24
N GLU A 75 2.10 -8.00 1.25
CA GLU A 75 2.60 -9.21 0.62
C GLU A 75 3.49 -8.96 -0.60
N TRP A 76 3.96 -10.04 -1.21
CA TRP A 76 4.93 -10.06 -2.31
C TRP A 76 4.54 -9.11 -3.43
N GLY A 77 5.47 -8.23 -3.80
CA GLY A 77 5.29 -7.32 -4.93
C GLY A 77 4.12 -6.36 -4.82
N ALA A 78 3.55 -6.19 -3.63
CA ALA A 78 2.32 -5.40 -3.44
C ALA A 78 2.39 -4.00 -4.06
N PHE A 79 3.56 -3.37 -4.00
CA PHE A 79 3.81 -2.04 -4.57
C PHE A 79 5.00 -2.05 -5.55
N GLU A 80 5.31 -3.20 -6.10
CA GLU A 80 6.43 -3.33 -7.05
C GLU A 80 6.29 -2.33 -8.19
N ASN A 81 7.37 -1.59 -8.46
CA ASN A 81 7.44 -0.60 -9.54
C ASN A 81 6.44 0.56 -9.41
N CYS A 82 6.03 0.92 -8.21
CA CYS A 82 5.33 2.18 -7.98
C CYS A 82 6.37 3.30 -7.98
N THR A 83 6.84 3.66 -9.16
CA THR A 83 8.04 4.50 -9.34
C THR A 83 7.88 5.94 -8.86
N LEU A 84 6.64 6.44 -8.72
CA LEU A 84 6.37 7.77 -8.21
C LEU A 84 5.92 7.78 -6.75
N LEU A 85 5.85 6.61 -6.11
CA LEU A 85 5.39 6.54 -4.72
C LEU A 85 6.41 7.19 -3.80
N GLU A 86 6.03 8.31 -3.21
CA GLU A 86 6.89 9.12 -2.35
C GLU A 86 6.58 8.93 -0.87
N LYS A 87 5.31 8.61 -0.54
CA LYS A 87 4.86 8.51 0.84
C LYS A 87 3.87 7.38 1.01
N ILE A 88 4.15 6.52 1.97
CA ILE A 88 3.19 5.55 2.46
C ILE A 88 3.14 5.62 3.98
N ILE A 89 1.93 5.62 4.56
CA ILE A 89 1.75 5.58 6.00
C ILE A 89 1.42 4.14 6.40
N ILE A 90 2.25 3.58 7.28
CA ILE A 90 2.09 2.22 7.82
C ILE A 90 2.01 2.32 9.33
N TYR A 91 0.90 1.85 9.90
CA TYR A 91 0.66 1.93 11.34
C TYR A 91 1.28 0.72 12.08
N ASP A 92 1.15 0.73 13.40
CA ASP A 92 1.92 -0.17 14.28
C ASP A 92 1.38 -1.59 14.39
N LYS A 93 0.26 -1.91 13.76
CA LYS A 93 -0.21 -3.31 13.68
C LYS A 93 0.51 -4.13 12.59
N ALA A 94 1.22 -3.48 11.69
CA ALA A 94 1.98 -4.18 10.66
C ALA A 94 3.07 -5.02 11.31
N GLU A 95 3.13 -6.30 10.96
CA GLU A 95 4.05 -7.27 11.53
C GLU A 95 4.75 -8.16 10.50
N ASP A 96 4.33 -8.04 9.24
CA ASP A 96 4.92 -8.83 8.15
C ASP A 96 4.85 -8.05 6.84
N ILE A 97 6.01 -7.65 6.34
CA ILE A 97 6.13 -6.95 5.05
C ILE A 97 7.13 -7.74 4.21
N ALA A 98 6.72 -8.18 3.03
CA ALA A 98 7.59 -8.94 2.13
C ALA A 98 8.80 -8.13 1.70
N ASP A 99 9.94 -8.79 1.52
CA ASP A 99 11.18 -8.12 1.15
C ASP A 99 11.07 -7.34 -0.16
N ASN A 100 10.28 -7.82 -1.11
CA ASN A 100 10.10 -7.16 -2.41
C ASN A 100 8.82 -6.34 -2.51
N ALA A 101 8.13 -6.08 -1.39
CA ALA A 101 6.86 -5.34 -1.42
C ALA A 101 6.99 -3.97 -2.08
N PHE A 102 8.14 -3.32 -1.91
CA PHE A 102 8.40 -1.97 -2.44
C PHE A 102 9.53 -1.95 -3.47
N GLU A 103 9.81 -3.07 -4.12
CA GLU A 103 10.85 -3.12 -5.14
C GLU A 103 10.55 -2.13 -6.27
N GLY A 104 11.54 -1.32 -6.62
CA GLY A 104 11.39 -0.29 -7.65
C GLY A 104 10.75 1.01 -7.18
N CYS A 105 10.43 1.13 -5.89
CA CYS A 105 9.89 2.37 -5.30
C CYS A 105 11.04 3.27 -4.85
N ASP A 106 11.80 3.80 -5.78
CA ASP A 106 13.08 4.49 -5.50
C ASP A 106 12.91 5.85 -4.82
N LYS A 107 11.71 6.40 -4.78
CA LYS A 107 11.41 7.70 -4.16
C LYS A 107 10.73 7.59 -2.81
N LEU A 108 10.51 6.35 -2.33
CA LEU A 108 9.65 6.09 -1.18
C LEU A 108 10.29 6.54 0.13
N THR A 109 9.48 7.18 0.98
CA THR A 109 9.69 7.32 2.42
C THR A 109 8.52 6.64 3.12
N ILE A 110 8.81 5.78 4.09
CA ILE A 110 7.80 5.17 4.94
C ILE A 110 7.56 6.08 6.13
N TYR A 111 6.31 6.44 6.37
CA TYR A 111 5.88 7.22 7.53
C TYR A 111 5.16 6.28 8.49
N GLY A 112 5.51 6.34 9.77
CA GLY A 112 4.92 5.42 10.73
C GLY A 112 5.23 5.75 12.17
N ILE A 113 5.06 4.77 13.03
CA ILE A 113 5.22 4.92 14.47
C ILE A 113 6.65 4.55 14.87
N LYS A 114 7.30 5.38 15.67
CA LYS A 114 8.64 5.10 16.18
C LYS A 114 8.63 3.80 16.99
N GLY A 115 9.62 2.95 16.71
CA GLY A 115 9.75 1.65 17.37
C GLY A 115 8.89 0.55 16.76
N SER A 116 8.14 0.84 15.70
CA SER A 116 7.28 -0.13 15.03
C SER A 116 8.06 -1.07 14.12
N TYR A 117 7.41 -2.15 13.71
CA TYR A 117 7.93 -3.04 12.68
C TYR A 117 8.21 -2.30 11.37
N ALA A 118 7.36 -1.33 11.02
CA ALA A 118 7.53 -0.55 9.79
C ALA A 118 8.87 0.22 9.80
N GLU A 119 9.26 0.79 10.95
CA GLU A 119 10.56 1.46 11.08
C GLU A 119 11.70 0.46 10.90
N GLN A 120 11.61 -0.69 11.57
CA GLN A 120 12.62 -1.75 11.43
C GLN A 120 12.76 -2.19 9.97
N TYR A 121 11.64 -2.45 9.31
CA TYR A 121 11.62 -2.84 7.91
C TYR A 121 12.28 -1.79 7.01
N ALA A 122 11.91 -0.51 7.20
CA ALA A 122 12.49 0.59 6.43
C ALA A 122 14.01 0.63 6.59
N ASN A 123 14.51 0.51 7.83
CA ASN A 123 15.94 0.52 8.09
C ASN A 123 16.65 -0.66 7.45
N GLU A 124 16.07 -1.85 7.53
CA GLU A 124 16.66 -3.07 6.95
C GLU A 124 16.71 -3.04 5.42
N HIS A 125 15.79 -2.29 4.80
CA HIS A 125 15.67 -2.21 3.34
C HIS A 125 16.20 -0.89 2.77
N ASN A 126 16.86 -0.07 3.59
CA ASN A 126 17.42 1.22 3.19
C ASN A 126 16.38 2.17 2.61
N ILE A 127 15.16 2.12 3.15
CA ILE A 127 14.07 3.03 2.82
C ILE A 127 14.03 4.11 3.90
N PRO A 128 14.02 5.42 3.54
CA PRO A 128 13.87 6.48 4.55
C PRO A 128 12.62 6.30 5.39
N PHE A 129 12.73 6.56 6.69
CA PHE A 129 11.61 6.50 7.62
C PHE A 129 11.40 7.85 8.31
N GLU A 130 10.15 8.30 8.38
CA GLU A 130 9.74 9.50 9.10
C GLU A 130 8.70 9.14 10.14
N GLU A 131 8.87 9.64 11.36
CA GLU A 131 7.92 9.42 12.44
C GLU A 131 6.67 10.27 12.26
N LEU A 132 5.50 9.66 12.49
CA LEU A 132 4.22 10.37 12.51
C LEU A 132 4.05 11.10 13.84
N ASN A 133 4.70 12.24 13.97
CA ASN A 133 4.60 13.06 15.19
C ASN A 133 3.39 13.98 15.10
N ASN A 134 2.35 13.71 15.87
CA ASN A 134 1.22 14.62 16.00
C ASN A 134 0.57 15.00 14.66
N ILE A 135 0.80 14.24 13.63
CA ILE A 135 0.06 14.41 12.39
C ILE A 135 -1.28 13.75 12.63
N VAL A 136 -2.27 14.58 12.78
CA VAL A 136 -3.64 14.11 12.90
C VAL A 136 -4.17 13.91 11.50
N ASP A 137 -4.26 12.70 11.11
CA ASP A 137 -4.76 12.35 9.78
C ASP A 137 -6.25 12.10 9.80
#